data_3e0f5ce024f1982cb95cb8c4a40b344c
#
_entry.id   3e0f5ce024f1982cb95cb8c4a40b344c
#
_cell.length_a   1.000
_cell.length_b   1.000
_cell.length_c   1.000
_cell.angle_alpha   90.00
_cell.angle_beta   90.00
_cell.angle_gamma   90.00
#
_symmetry.space_group_name_H-M   'P 1'
#
loop_
_entity.id
_entity.type
_entity.pdbx_description
1 polymer ?
#
loop_
_entity_poly.entity_id
_entity_poly.type
_entity_poly.pdbx_seq_one_letter_code
_entity_poly.pdbx_strand_id
1 'polypeptide(L)'
;DTLEFKPFEIFKVKEFDVILGNPPYNKGGIRSHTGKQLGENNETIWTKFIEKAFKWLKQDGYLAYINPLSWLKKSHSLHNLMLEKYIIWMKLWDNSQSKGMINADIPISLYILQNNLNTDKKKTEITSILKRRNLTTTSNDVPSNDGVLNILQSTS
;
A
#
# COMPACT_ATOMS: atom_id res chain seq x y z
N ASP A 1 -13.97 -13.72 -9.35
CA ASP A 1 -13.64 -12.68 -8.36
C ASP A 1 -12.29 -12.98 -7.73
N THR A 2 -11.35 -12.02 -7.75
CA THR A 2 -9.99 -12.22 -7.22
C THR A 2 -10.01 -12.50 -5.70
N LEU A 3 -11.00 -11.97 -4.97
CA LEU A 3 -11.13 -12.24 -3.54
C LEU A 3 -11.62 -13.67 -3.23
N GLU A 4 -12.21 -14.34 -4.19
CA GLU A 4 -12.62 -15.75 -4.10
C GLU A 4 -11.62 -16.70 -4.76
N PHE A 5 -10.60 -16.13 -5.41
CA PHE A 5 -9.57 -16.87 -6.12
C PHE A 5 -8.80 -17.80 -5.16
N LYS A 6 -8.66 -19.05 -5.60
CA LYS A 6 -7.93 -20.10 -4.89
C LYS A 6 -6.80 -20.62 -5.78
N PRO A 7 -5.58 -20.16 -5.58
CA PRO A 7 -4.44 -20.49 -6.44
C PRO A 7 -4.22 -21.99 -6.61
N PHE A 8 -4.39 -22.75 -5.54
CA PHE A 8 -4.17 -24.18 -5.55
C PHE A 8 -5.17 -24.93 -6.48
N GLU A 9 -6.41 -24.50 -6.54
CA GLU A 9 -7.42 -25.15 -7.38
C GLU A 9 -7.09 -24.98 -8.87
N ILE A 10 -6.55 -23.81 -9.25
CA ILE A 10 -6.31 -23.45 -10.65
C ILE A 10 -4.89 -23.81 -11.10
N PHE A 11 -3.88 -23.41 -10.32
CA PHE A 11 -2.47 -23.55 -10.72
C PHE A 11 -1.72 -24.67 -10.00
N LYS A 12 -2.36 -25.34 -9.05
CA LYS A 12 -1.72 -26.33 -8.17
C LYS A 12 -0.57 -25.74 -7.32
N VAL A 13 -0.58 -24.43 -7.12
CA VAL A 13 0.40 -23.68 -6.34
C VAL A 13 -0.24 -23.24 -5.05
N LYS A 14 0.40 -23.52 -3.92
CA LYS A 14 -0.09 -23.11 -2.59
C LYS A 14 0.27 -21.67 -2.26
N GLU A 15 1.48 -21.28 -2.63
CA GLU A 15 2.08 -19.99 -2.29
C GLU A 15 2.90 -19.48 -3.46
N PHE A 16 3.08 -18.16 -3.52
CA PHE A 16 3.85 -17.45 -4.55
C PHE A 16 5.12 -16.85 -3.95
N ASP A 17 6.18 -16.80 -4.75
CA ASP A 17 7.42 -16.12 -4.40
C ASP A 17 7.27 -14.60 -4.52
N VAL A 18 6.46 -14.15 -5.47
CA VAL A 18 6.22 -12.74 -5.75
C VAL A 18 4.74 -12.50 -6.05
N ILE A 19 4.16 -11.49 -5.42
CA ILE A 19 2.82 -10.98 -5.74
C ILE A 19 2.97 -9.50 -6.06
N LEU A 20 2.43 -9.09 -7.22
CA LEU A 20 2.44 -7.69 -7.63
C LEU A 20 1.06 -7.28 -8.15
N GLY A 21 0.69 -6.01 -7.97
CA GLY A 21 -0.59 -5.53 -8.47
C GLY A 21 -0.98 -4.13 -8.02
N ASN A 22 -2.10 -3.71 -8.57
CA ASN A 22 -2.82 -2.51 -8.18
C ASN A 22 -4.27 -2.92 -7.90
N PRO A 23 -4.59 -3.38 -6.69
CA PRO A 23 -5.94 -3.85 -6.36
C PRO A 23 -6.95 -2.70 -6.42
N PRO A 24 -8.24 -2.99 -6.73
CA PRO A 24 -9.28 -1.99 -6.68
C PRO A 24 -9.44 -1.45 -5.25
N TYR A 25 -9.58 -0.14 -5.11
CA TYR A 25 -9.62 0.49 -3.80
C TYR A 25 -10.98 0.37 -3.11
N ASN A 26 -12.07 0.46 -3.90
CA ASN A 26 -13.44 0.38 -3.40
C ASN A 26 -14.27 -0.61 -4.22
N LYS A 27 -15.27 -1.19 -3.58
CA LYS A 27 -16.30 -1.99 -4.24
C LYS A 27 -17.20 -1.04 -5.05
N GLY A 28 -17.33 -1.29 -6.34
CA GLY A 28 -18.17 -0.46 -7.21
C GLY A 28 -17.42 0.54 -8.08
N GLY A 29 -16.09 0.61 -7.99
CA GLY A 29 -15.23 1.31 -8.96
C GLY A 29 -15.59 2.77 -9.19
N ILE A 30 -15.50 3.41 -10.17
CA ILE A 30 -15.52 4.75 -10.71
C ILE A 30 -16.64 5.62 -10.12
N ARG A 31 -16.28 6.75 -9.54
CA ARG A 31 -17.22 7.86 -9.37
C ARG A 31 -17.75 8.27 -10.76
N SER A 32 -19.06 8.33 -10.93
CA SER A 32 -19.64 8.87 -12.16
C SER A 32 -19.12 10.29 -12.37
N HIS A 33 -19.00 10.75 -13.63
CA HIS A 33 -18.64 12.12 -13.99
C HIS A 33 -19.54 13.19 -13.35
N THR A 34 -20.68 12.79 -12.79
CA THR A 34 -21.66 13.68 -12.13
C THR A 34 -21.45 13.81 -10.62
N GLY A 35 -20.39 13.21 -10.04
CA GLY A 35 -20.09 13.31 -8.62
C GLY A 35 -21.07 12.58 -7.68
N LYS A 36 -22.13 11.96 -8.20
CA LYS A 36 -23.04 11.12 -7.41
C LYS A 36 -22.40 9.76 -7.15
N GLN A 37 -22.34 9.35 -5.89
CA GLN A 37 -22.01 7.98 -5.51
C GLN A 37 -23.06 7.04 -6.08
N LEU A 38 -22.65 6.19 -7.02
CA LEU A 38 -23.49 5.10 -7.50
C LEU A 38 -23.35 3.93 -6.52
N GLY A 39 -24.30 3.79 -5.61
CA GLY A 39 -24.45 2.64 -4.72
C GLY A 39 -24.14 2.92 -3.25
N GLU A 40 -25.00 2.40 -2.40
CA GLU A 40 -24.99 2.55 -0.93
C GLU A 40 -23.81 1.82 -0.23
N ASN A 41 -22.94 1.12 -0.95
CA ASN A 41 -21.84 0.34 -0.39
C ASN A 41 -20.48 0.76 -0.95
N ASN A 42 -19.96 1.88 -0.46
CA ASN A 42 -18.58 2.31 -0.69
C ASN A 42 -17.60 1.51 0.20
N GLU A 43 -17.72 0.18 0.17
CA GLU A 43 -16.86 -0.69 0.96
C GLU A 43 -15.42 -0.60 0.46
N THR A 44 -14.50 -0.23 1.34
CA THR A 44 -13.06 -0.27 1.09
C THR A 44 -12.62 -1.72 0.97
N ILE A 45 -12.15 -2.15 -0.20
CA ILE A 45 -11.80 -3.55 -0.45
C ILE A 45 -10.30 -3.82 -0.60
N TRP A 46 -9.48 -2.79 -0.85
CA TRP A 46 -8.04 -2.98 -1.04
C TRP A 46 -7.35 -3.62 0.18
N THR A 47 -7.86 -3.41 1.38
CA THR A 47 -7.35 -4.05 2.61
C THR A 47 -7.47 -5.56 2.55
N LYS A 48 -8.60 -6.06 2.04
CA LYS A 48 -8.84 -7.49 1.85
C LYS A 48 -7.87 -8.11 0.84
N PHE A 49 -7.46 -7.35 -0.18
CA PHE A 49 -6.46 -7.81 -1.15
C PHE A 49 -5.08 -7.95 -0.51
N ILE A 50 -4.68 -7.03 0.38
CA ILE A 50 -3.42 -7.13 1.12
C ILE A 50 -3.43 -8.35 2.06
N GLU A 51 -4.47 -8.51 2.86
CA GLU A 51 -4.62 -9.66 3.75
C GLU A 51 -4.58 -10.99 2.99
N LYS A 52 -5.20 -11.02 1.81
CA LYS A 52 -5.21 -12.19 0.94
C LYS A 52 -3.83 -12.44 0.32
N ALA A 53 -3.14 -11.38 -0.10
CA ALA A 53 -1.78 -11.48 -0.63
C ALA A 53 -0.84 -12.12 0.41
N PHE A 54 -0.90 -11.71 1.67
CA PHE A 54 -0.08 -12.32 2.72
C PHE A 54 -0.40 -13.80 2.97
N LYS A 55 -1.64 -14.25 2.72
CA LYS A 55 -2.02 -15.67 2.80
C LYS A 55 -1.45 -16.51 1.65
N TRP A 56 -1.16 -15.89 0.53
CA TRP A 56 -0.64 -16.55 -0.67
C TRP A 56 0.86 -16.38 -0.84
N LEU A 57 1.48 -15.48 -0.10
CA LEU A 57 2.89 -15.16 -0.23
C LEU A 57 3.71 -16.09 0.65
N LYS A 58 4.72 -16.73 0.07
CA LYS A 58 5.69 -17.52 0.82
C LYS A 58 6.36 -16.71 1.91
N GLN A 59 6.88 -17.40 2.91
CA GLN A 59 7.88 -16.82 3.79
C GLN A 59 9.05 -16.30 2.95
N ASP A 60 9.54 -15.11 3.25
CA ASP A 60 10.57 -14.37 2.49
C ASP A 60 10.19 -13.97 1.05
N GLY A 61 8.98 -14.24 0.61
CA GLY A 61 8.44 -13.79 -0.66
C GLY A 61 8.20 -12.26 -0.71
N TYR A 62 7.98 -11.71 -1.89
CA TYR A 62 7.90 -10.26 -2.12
C TYR A 62 6.50 -9.82 -2.53
N LEU A 63 6.02 -8.76 -1.89
CA LEU A 63 4.78 -8.06 -2.24
C LEU A 63 5.12 -6.69 -2.82
N ALA A 64 4.65 -6.41 -4.03
CA ALA A 64 4.77 -5.10 -4.65
C ALA A 64 3.38 -4.58 -5.04
N TYR A 65 2.82 -3.65 -4.24
CA TYR A 65 1.48 -3.12 -4.44
C TYR A 65 1.45 -1.60 -4.53
N ILE A 66 0.45 -1.11 -5.28
CA ILE A 66 0.02 0.29 -5.24
C ILE A 66 -1.32 0.32 -4.51
N ASN A 67 -1.42 1.08 -3.42
CA ASN A 67 -2.67 1.24 -2.67
C ASN A 67 -2.73 2.57 -1.90
N PRO A 68 -3.91 2.93 -1.37
CA PRO A 68 -4.06 4.12 -0.54
C PRO A 68 -3.07 4.18 0.61
N LEU A 69 -2.57 5.39 0.91
CA LEU A 69 -1.57 5.65 1.94
C LEU A 69 -2.13 5.53 3.37
N SER A 70 -3.45 5.39 3.53
CA SER A 70 -4.13 5.43 4.83
C SER A 70 -3.67 4.35 5.83
N TRP A 71 -3.06 3.26 5.37
CA TRP A 71 -2.53 2.21 6.25
C TRP A 71 -1.39 2.69 7.17
N LEU A 72 -0.76 3.81 6.84
CA LEU A 72 0.27 4.42 7.69
C LEU A 72 -0.29 5.07 8.96
N LYS A 73 -1.60 5.31 9.03
CA LYS A 73 -2.25 5.80 10.26
C LYS A 73 -2.28 4.69 11.31
N LYS A 74 -1.87 5.00 12.55
CA LYS A 74 -1.87 4.04 13.68
C LYS A 74 -3.23 3.38 13.93
N SER A 75 -4.32 4.08 13.63
CA SER A 75 -5.69 3.57 13.77
C SER A 75 -6.15 2.64 12.65
N HIS A 76 -5.35 2.46 11.59
CA HIS A 76 -5.72 1.64 10.45
C HIS A 76 -5.50 0.15 10.74
N SER A 77 -6.44 -0.72 10.34
CA SER A 77 -6.39 -2.17 10.62
C SER A 77 -5.12 -2.87 10.10
N LEU A 78 -4.57 -2.40 8.97
CA LEU A 78 -3.35 -2.97 8.39
C LEU A 78 -2.05 -2.39 8.95
N HIS A 79 -2.12 -1.35 9.80
CA HIS A 79 -0.94 -0.63 10.25
C HIS A 79 0.14 -1.57 10.83
N ASN A 80 -0.22 -2.33 11.86
CA ASN A 80 0.72 -3.23 12.52
C ASN A 80 1.19 -4.34 11.59
N LEU A 81 0.26 -4.98 10.84
CA LEU A 81 0.59 -6.04 9.90
C LEU A 81 1.66 -5.60 8.89
N MET A 82 1.54 -4.40 8.35
CA MET A 82 2.47 -3.87 7.35
C MET A 82 3.82 -3.50 7.98
N LEU A 83 3.81 -2.87 9.18
CA LEU A 83 5.03 -2.43 9.85
C LEU A 83 5.85 -3.57 10.48
N GLU A 84 5.24 -4.71 10.78
CA GLU A 84 5.94 -5.91 11.21
C GLU A 84 6.81 -6.52 10.11
N LYS A 85 6.49 -6.21 8.84
CA LYS A 85 7.22 -6.74 7.69
C LYS A 85 8.37 -5.84 7.27
N TYR A 86 9.34 -6.42 6.59
CA TYR A 86 10.44 -5.64 6.05
C TYR A 86 10.02 -4.91 4.77
N ILE A 87 9.72 -3.63 4.88
CA ILE A 87 9.48 -2.77 3.72
C ILE A 87 10.85 -2.34 3.18
N ILE A 88 11.22 -2.88 2.04
CA ILE A 88 12.52 -2.65 1.41
C ILE A 88 12.60 -1.24 0.84
N TRP A 89 11.56 -0.88 0.08
CA TRP A 89 11.46 0.38 -0.64
C TRP A 89 10.03 0.86 -0.71
N MET A 90 9.84 2.19 -0.68
CA MET A 90 8.53 2.80 -0.79
C MET A 90 8.60 4.12 -1.54
N LYS A 91 7.61 4.38 -2.37
CA LYS A 91 7.37 5.68 -3.00
C LYS A 91 5.98 6.20 -2.64
N LEU A 92 5.92 7.47 -2.29
CA LEU A 92 4.72 8.14 -1.83
C LEU A 92 4.31 9.24 -2.81
N TRP A 93 3.02 9.35 -3.08
CA TRP A 93 2.42 10.41 -3.89
C TRP A 93 1.27 11.06 -3.16
N ASP A 94 1.19 12.38 -3.27
CA ASP A 94 0.03 13.15 -2.83
C ASP A 94 -1.16 13.00 -3.79
N ASN A 95 -2.31 13.62 -3.46
CA ASN A 95 -3.51 13.56 -4.29
C ASN A 95 -3.28 14.08 -5.71
N SER A 96 -2.53 15.17 -5.87
CA SER A 96 -2.30 15.81 -7.18
C SER A 96 -1.49 14.89 -8.09
N GLN A 97 -0.45 14.28 -7.54
CA GLN A 97 0.43 13.37 -8.25
C GLN A 97 -0.27 12.05 -8.60
N SER A 98 -1.01 11.46 -7.65
CA SER A 98 -1.76 10.23 -7.87
C SER A 98 -2.87 10.40 -8.90
N LYS A 99 -3.53 11.56 -8.91
CA LYS A 99 -4.54 11.91 -9.93
C LYS A 99 -3.93 11.94 -11.34
N GLY A 100 -2.76 12.54 -11.50
CA GLY A 100 -2.06 12.56 -12.79
C GLY A 100 -1.53 11.19 -13.24
N MET A 101 -1.20 10.31 -12.31
CA MET A 101 -0.55 9.03 -12.61
C MET A 101 -1.55 7.88 -12.85
N ILE A 102 -2.52 7.72 -11.98
CA ILE A 102 -3.48 6.59 -12.00
C ILE A 102 -4.94 7.03 -11.85
N ASN A 103 -5.21 8.32 -12.02
CA ASN A 103 -6.54 8.93 -11.84
C ASN A 103 -7.16 8.67 -10.45
N ALA A 104 -6.35 8.55 -9.41
CA ALA A 104 -6.78 8.41 -8.03
C ALA A 104 -6.72 9.77 -7.32
N ASP A 105 -7.83 10.21 -6.75
CA ASP A 105 -7.92 11.48 -6.01
C ASP A 105 -7.70 11.27 -4.51
N ILE A 106 -6.69 10.50 -4.18
CA ILE A 106 -6.25 10.16 -2.82
C ILE A 106 -4.74 9.94 -2.78
N PRO A 107 -4.06 10.18 -1.65
CA PRO A 107 -2.65 9.83 -1.52
C PRO A 107 -2.45 8.32 -1.64
N ILE A 108 -1.40 7.91 -2.35
CA ILE A 108 -1.08 6.51 -2.59
C ILE A 108 0.37 6.20 -2.25
N SER A 109 0.62 4.93 -1.99
CA SER A 109 1.97 4.35 -1.86
C SER A 109 2.17 3.23 -2.87
N LEU A 110 3.36 3.17 -3.45
CA LEU A 110 3.92 1.97 -4.06
C LEU A 110 5.02 1.48 -3.13
N TYR A 111 5.04 0.23 -2.81
CA TYR A 111 6.08 -0.36 -1.96
C TYR A 111 6.50 -1.74 -2.46
N ILE A 112 7.73 -2.10 -2.10
CA ILE A 112 8.24 -3.46 -2.17
C ILE A 112 8.49 -3.92 -0.73
N LEU A 113 7.81 -4.97 -0.34
CA LEU A 113 7.84 -5.53 1.00
C LEU A 113 8.25 -7.00 0.92
N GLN A 114 9.10 -7.46 1.82
CA GLN A 114 9.41 -8.88 2.00
C GLN A 114 8.58 -9.46 3.16
N ASN A 115 7.98 -10.64 2.93
CA ASN A 115 7.15 -11.32 3.92
C ASN A 115 8.00 -12.00 5.00
N ASN A 116 8.78 -11.20 5.73
CA ASN A 116 9.47 -11.62 6.94
C ASN A 116 9.36 -10.55 8.01
N LEU A 117 9.57 -10.95 9.27
CA LEU A 117 9.59 -10.01 10.37
C LEU A 117 10.85 -9.14 10.27
N ASN A 118 10.68 -7.84 10.40
CA ASN A 118 11.81 -6.90 10.40
C ASN A 118 12.48 -6.84 11.79
N THR A 119 12.93 -7.98 12.29
CA THR A 119 13.57 -8.12 13.61
C THR A 119 14.86 -7.33 13.72
N ASP A 120 15.60 -7.22 12.62
CA ASP A 120 16.89 -6.54 12.57
C ASP A 120 16.74 -5.02 12.38
N LYS A 121 15.50 -4.50 12.39
CA LYS A 121 15.19 -3.08 12.16
C LYS A 121 15.88 -2.53 10.91
N LYS A 122 15.86 -3.30 9.82
CA LYS A 122 16.40 -2.88 8.53
C LYS A 122 15.72 -1.60 8.08
N LYS A 123 16.50 -0.69 7.53
CA LYS A 123 16.00 0.60 7.04
C LYS A 123 15.19 0.42 5.76
N THR A 124 14.13 1.19 5.64
CA THR A 124 13.32 1.30 4.42
C THR A 124 13.85 2.47 3.58
N GLU A 125 14.10 2.25 2.31
CA GLU A 125 14.38 3.33 1.37
C GLU A 125 13.06 4.01 0.98
N ILE A 126 12.92 5.31 1.21
CA ILE A 126 11.71 6.06 0.85
C ILE A 126 12.05 7.13 -0.17
N THR A 127 11.38 7.06 -1.31
CA THR A 127 11.34 8.13 -2.29
C THR A 127 10.00 8.85 -2.16
N SER A 128 10.00 10.08 -1.69
CA SER A 128 8.78 10.90 -1.66
C SER A 128 9.02 12.24 -2.33
N ILE A 129 8.06 12.69 -3.13
CA ILE A 129 7.99 14.07 -3.61
C ILE A 129 6.73 14.64 -2.98
N LEU A 130 6.74 14.84 -1.67
CA LEU A 130 5.68 15.56 -0.99
C LEU A 130 5.94 17.05 -1.20
N LYS A 131 5.22 17.69 -2.09
CA LYS A 131 5.20 19.13 -2.24
C LYS A 131 4.50 19.74 -1.03
N ARG A 132 5.23 20.01 0.02
CA ARG A 132 4.81 20.99 1.01
C ARG A 132 5.38 22.34 0.61
N ARG A 133 4.51 23.32 0.39
CA ARG A 133 4.78 24.77 0.33
C ARG A 133 6.28 25.09 0.42
N ASN A 134 7.03 24.87 -0.69
CA ASN A 134 8.47 25.19 -0.85
C ASN A 134 9.50 24.27 -0.18
N LEU A 135 9.16 23.08 0.29
CA LEU A 135 10.13 22.11 0.78
C LEU A 135 10.13 20.87 -0.12
N THR A 136 11.13 20.79 -0.98
CA THR A 136 11.46 19.53 -1.69
C THR A 136 12.41 18.76 -0.77
N THR A 137 11.91 17.79 -0.06
CA THR A 137 12.75 16.89 0.75
C THR A 137 12.96 15.61 -0.03
N THR A 138 14.09 15.49 -0.70
CA THR A 138 14.66 14.20 -1.11
C THR A 138 15.49 13.73 0.07
N SER A 139 14.97 12.87 0.93
CA SER A 139 15.77 12.26 1.97
C SER A 139 16.15 10.85 1.54
N ASN A 140 17.42 10.63 1.25
CA ASN A 140 18.01 9.32 1.07
C ASN A 140 18.28 8.60 2.39
N ASP A 141 18.02 9.25 3.53
CA ASP A 141 18.21 8.72 4.87
C ASP A 141 16.88 8.58 5.57
N VAL A 142 16.24 7.42 5.42
CA VAL A 142 15.03 7.15 6.18
C VAL A 142 15.34 6.25 7.35
N PRO A 143 14.93 6.69 8.55
CA PRO A 143 15.02 5.88 9.75
C PRO A 143 14.16 4.62 9.64
N SER A 144 14.29 3.73 10.59
CA SER A 144 13.43 2.55 10.83
C SER A 144 11.94 2.84 10.57
N ASN A 145 11.08 1.83 10.53
CA ASN A 145 9.63 1.97 10.34
C ASN A 145 9.00 3.10 11.19
N ASP A 146 9.58 3.44 12.34
CA ASP A 146 9.19 4.59 13.18
C ASP A 146 9.46 5.95 12.52
N GLY A 147 10.46 6.03 11.66
CA GLY A 147 10.77 7.28 10.96
C GLY A 147 9.84 7.58 9.79
N VAL A 148 9.27 6.55 9.16
CA VAL A 148 8.19 6.71 8.17
C VAL A 148 6.99 7.38 8.83
N LEU A 149 6.66 6.95 10.05
CA LEU A 149 5.60 7.53 10.87
C LEU A 149 5.86 9.01 11.19
N ASN A 150 7.10 9.38 11.52
CA ASN A 150 7.45 10.76 11.85
C ASN A 150 7.35 11.71 10.64
N ILE A 151 7.76 11.26 9.46
CA ILE A 151 7.61 12.05 8.22
C ILE A 151 6.14 12.32 7.92
N LEU A 152 5.25 11.38 8.20
CA LEU A 152 3.83 11.47 7.90
C LEU A 152 3.03 12.19 9.00
N GLN A 153 3.43 12.07 10.26
CA GLN A 153 2.84 12.83 11.38
C GLN A 153 3.19 14.32 11.33
N SER A 154 4.37 14.67 10.79
CA SER A 154 4.72 16.07 10.53
C SER A 154 3.92 16.68 9.37
N THR A 155 3.09 15.88 8.67
CA THR A 155 2.29 16.28 7.51
C THR A 155 0.77 16.32 7.74
N SER A 156 0.31 16.06 8.96
CA SER A 156 -1.10 16.22 9.39
C SER A 156 -1.37 17.62 9.96
#